data_726e11088be1930a4d3f0f40639ee5ec
#
_entry.id   726e11088be1930a4d3f0f40639ee5ec
#
_cell.length_a   1.000
_cell.length_b   1.000
_cell.length_c   1.000
_cell.angle_alpha   90.00
_cell.angle_beta   90.00
_cell.angle_gamma   90.00
#
_symmetry.space_group_name_H-M   'P 1'
#
loop_
_entity.id
_entity.type
_entity.pdbx_description
1 polymer ?
#
loop_
_entity_poly.entity_id
_entity_poly.type
_entity_poly.pdbx_seq_one_letter_code
_entity_poly.pdbx_strand_id
1 'polypeptide(L)'
;MFFGLTNSPATFQTMMNDISRKEIAEGWVVIYMDDIVVHSKNIHKHQRHVSQILHILWENKLLLKPEKCWFNKEEIEFLGIIVSKDSVKMDPAKVRAIIEWPTPKCKKEVQQFLGFINFYWWFCKGHAKVAKPLSKLTRNLEWQWGPEQQKAFEQLKRKIAYEVTLAIPNQKGQFRMETNASDFAVATILSQMQDNNIWRPVAFFSKAMNPAERNY
;
A
#
# COMPACT_ATOMS: atom_id res chain seq x y z
N MET A 1 -11.94 3.20 25.72
CA MET A 1 -11.84 4.36 24.83
C MET A 1 -13.14 4.49 24.05
N PHE A 2 -13.69 5.69 23.90
CA PHE A 2 -14.99 5.87 23.23
C PHE A 2 -14.81 5.91 21.72
N PHE A 3 -15.63 5.14 20.99
CA PHE A 3 -15.72 5.22 19.54
C PHE A 3 -16.36 6.56 19.13
N GLY A 4 -15.87 7.17 18.05
CA GLY A 4 -16.42 8.40 17.48
C GLY A 4 -15.73 9.71 17.89
N LEU A 5 -14.78 9.69 18.82
CA LEU A 5 -13.94 10.85 19.09
C LEU A 5 -12.82 10.95 18.03
N THR A 6 -12.57 12.15 17.54
CA THR A 6 -11.60 12.42 16.46
C THR A 6 -10.19 11.87 16.73
N ASN A 7 -9.73 11.94 17.99
CA ASN A 7 -8.37 11.53 18.37
C ASN A 7 -8.28 10.09 18.91
N SER A 8 -9.40 9.38 19.06
CA SER A 8 -9.40 8.02 19.60
C SER A 8 -8.50 7.05 18.82
N PRO A 9 -8.50 7.04 17.47
CA PRO A 9 -7.62 6.16 16.70
C PRO A 9 -6.13 6.41 17.00
N ALA A 10 -5.71 7.67 17.02
CA ALA A 10 -4.32 8.03 17.30
C ALA A 10 -3.88 7.64 18.72
N THR A 11 -4.75 7.85 19.71
CA THR A 11 -4.48 7.46 21.10
C THR A 11 -4.37 5.95 21.23
N PHE A 12 -5.25 5.19 20.56
CA PHE A 12 -5.20 3.73 20.56
C PHE A 12 -3.91 3.20 19.91
N GLN A 13 -3.54 3.76 18.75
CA GLN A 13 -2.28 3.40 18.08
C GLN A 13 -1.06 3.69 18.97
N THR A 14 -1.04 4.83 19.68
CA THR A 14 0.03 5.16 20.61
C THR A 14 0.13 4.14 21.73
N MET A 15 -0.99 3.79 22.35
CA MET A 15 -1.05 2.75 23.39
C MET A 15 -0.53 1.40 22.87
N MET A 16 -0.97 0.95 21.70
CA MET A 16 -0.51 -0.29 21.08
C MET A 16 0.99 -0.29 20.79
N ASN A 17 1.51 0.84 20.32
CA ASN A 17 2.95 1.01 20.11
C ASN A 17 3.74 0.99 21.42
N ASP A 18 3.21 1.55 22.50
CA ASP A 18 3.87 1.60 23.80
C ASP A 18 3.97 0.21 24.45
N ILE A 19 2.88 -0.56 24.45
CA ILE A 19 2.87 -1.90 25.07
C ILE A 19 3.70 -2.92 24.28
N SER A 20 3.92 -2.71 22.99
CA SER A 20 4.69 -3.60 22.09
C SER A 20 5.96 -2.93 21.57
N ARG A 21 6.47 -1.91 22.24
CA ARG A 21 7.60 -1.08 21.77
C ARG A 21 8.84 -1.90 21.46
N LYS A 22 9.16 -2.88 22.31
CA LYS A 22 10.32 -3.75 22.13
C LYS A 22 10.19 -4.64 20.89
N GLU A 23 9.04 -5.28 20.73
CA GLU A 23 8.73 -6.20 19.64
C GLU A 23 8.71 -5.48 18.28
N ILE A 24 8.16 -4.26 18.25
CA ILE A 24 8.19 -3.38 17.07
C ILE A 24 9.64 -2.97 16.74
N ALA A 25 10.43 -2.59 17.75
CA ALA A 25 11.83 -2.21 17.56
C ALA A 25 12.71 -3.39 17.11
N GLU A 26 12.44 -4.61 17.56
CA GLU A 26 13.07 -5.84 17.08
C GLU A 26 12.61 -6.24 15.67
N GLY A 27 11.55 -5.60 15.15
CA GLY A 27 11.10 -5.69 13.76
C GLY A 27 10.40 -6.99 13.38
N TRP A 28 9.78 -7.71 14.33
CA TRP A 28 9.04 -8.94 14.04
C TRP A 28 7.54 -8.83 14.29
N VAL A 29 7.08 -7.67 14.75
CA VAL A 29 5.66 -7.32 14.89
C VAL A 29 5.38 -6.01 14.17
N VAL A 30 4.25 -5.94 13.51
CA VAL A 30 3.69 -4.73 12.91
C VAL A 30 2.28 -4.54 13.45
N ILE A 31 1.98 -3.36 13.95
CA ILE A 31 0.67 -3.04 14.52
C ILE A 31 0.11 -1.81 13.80
N TYR A 32 -1.10 -1.94 13.32
CA TYR A 32 -1.86 -0.83 12.78
C TYR A 32 -3.30 -0.91 13.33
N MET A 33 -3.59 -0.02 14.26
CA MET A 33 -4.87 -0.02 14.97
C MET A 33 -5.17 -1.40 15.59
N ASP A 34 -6.24 -2.04 15.13
CA ASP A 34 -6.70 -3.35 15.62
C ASP A 34 -5.96 -4.53 14.97
N ASP A 35 -5.23 -4.28 13.87
CA ASP A 35 -4.55 -5.30 13.10
C ASP A 35 -3.13 -5.52 13.61
N ILE A 36 -2.82 -6.73 14.02
CA ILE A 36 -1.50 -7.15 14.52
C ILE A 36 -0.94 -8.24 13.62
N VAL A 37 0.21 -7.98 13.01
CA VAL A 37 0.93 -8.96 12.19
C VAL A 37 2.22 -9.37 12.87
N VAL A 38 2.38 -10.67 13.10
CA VAL A 38 3.60 -11.28 13.62
C VAL A 38 4.28 -12.04 12.48
N HIS A 39 5.55 -11.75 12.22
CA HIS A 39 6.30 -12.45 11.20
C HIS A 39 7.61 -13.03 11.73
N SER A 40 8.08 -14.12 11.13
CA SER A 40 9.30 -14.81 11.56
C SER A 40 9.87 -15.67 10.45
N LYS A 41 11.18 -15.88 10.47
CA LYS A 41 11.89 -16.66 9.44
C LYS A 41 11.65 -18.17 9.54
N ASN A 42 11.27 -18.71 10.71
CA ASN A 42 10.99 -20.12 10.91
C ASN A 42 9.85 -20.32 11.90
N ILE A 43 9.22 -21.49 11.85
CA ILE A 43 8.03 -21.81 12.62
C ILE A 43 8.25 -21.80 14.13
N HIS A 44 9.38 -22.32 14.62
CA HIS A 44 9.65 -22.35 16.07
C HIS A 44 9.84 -20.94 16.65
N LYS A 45 10.52 -20.06 15.89
CA LYS A 45 10.64 -18.67 16.26
C LYS A 45 9.28 -17.95 16.19
N HIS A 46 8.48 -18.31 15.18
CA HIS A 46 7.14 -17.76 15.00
C HIS A 46 6.23 -18.09 16.18
N GLN A 47 6.19 -19.34 16.61
CA GLN A 47 5.39 -19.76 17.77
C GLN A 47 5.76 -19.02 19.05
N ARG A 48 7.07 -18.79 19.29
CA ARG A 48 7.53 -17.99 20.44
C ARG A 48 7.09 -16.54 20.34
N HIS A 49 7.23 -15.91 19.17
CA HIS A 49 6.79 -14.53 18.95
C HIS A 49 5.28 -14.39 19.14
N VAL A 50 4.49 -15.32 18.59
CA VAL A 50 3.03 -15.33 18.79
C VAL A 50 2.68 -15.49 20.27
N SER A 51 3.30 -16.43 20.98
CA SER A 51 3.07 -16.59 22.42
C SER A 51 3.42 -15.33 23.21
N GLN A 52 4.51 -14.67 22.87
CA GLN A 52 4.94 -13.43 23.50
C GLN A 52 3.94 -12.29 23.29
N ILE A 53 3.46 -12.08 22.07
CA ILE A 53 2.49 -11.01 21.80
C ILE A 53 1.14 -11.30 22.47
N LEU A 54 0.71 -12.55 22.49
CA LEU A 54 -0.51 -12.96 23.18
C LEU A 54 -0.40 -12.70 24.70
N HIS A 55 0.77 -12.93 25.30
CA HIS A 55 1.04 -12.64 26.71
C HIS A 55 0.99 -11.13 26.99
N ILE A 56 1.63 -10.30 26.15
CA ILE A 56 1.59 -8.84 26.27
C ILE A 56 0.14 -8.32 26.21
N LEU A 57 -0.65 -8.83 25.27
CA LEU A 57 -2.06 -8.43 25.15
C LEU A 57 -2.86 -8.83 26.38
N TRP A 58 -2.63 -10.05 26.91
CA TRP A 58 -3.28 -10.55 28.12
C TRP A 58 -2.96 -9.69 29.35
N GLU A 59 -1.68 -9.36 29.58
CA GLU A 59 -1.24 -8.51 30.69
C GLU A 59 -1.88 -7.12 30.63
N ASN A 60 -2.10 -6.60 29.43
CA ASN A 60 -2.73 -5.31 29.20
C ASN A 60 -4.26 -5.39 29.09
N LYS A 61 -4.87 -6.54 29.39
CA LYS A 61 -6.33 -6.78 29.36
C LYS A 61 -6.95 -6.53 27.99
N LEU A 62 -6.20 -6.76 26.91
CA LEU A 62 -6.68 -6.67 25.54
C LEU A 62 -7.13 -8.05 25.07
N LEU A 63 -8.39 -8.12 24.66
CA LEU A 63 -9.02 -9.36 24.24
C LEU A 63 -9.00 -9.48 22.72
N LEU A 64 -8.69 -10.68 22.22
CA LEU A 64 -8.76 -11.02 20.82
C LEU A 64 -10.07 -11.75 20.50
N LYS A 65 -10.51 -11.64 19.25
CA LYS A 65 -11.58 -12.47 18.69
C LYS A 65 -10.96 -13.64 17.94
N PRO A 66 -11.04 -14.89 18.48
CA PRO A 66 -10.38 -16.06 17.89
C PRO A 66 -10.79 -16.27 16.41
N GLU A 67 -12.05 -16.01 16.07
CA GLU A 67 -12.59 -16.14 14.72
C GLU A 67 -11.98 -15.16 13.70
N LYS A 68 -11.28 -14.11 14.17
CA LYS A 68 -10.54 -13.15 13.36
C LYS A 68 -9.03 -13.38 13.40
N CYS A 69 -8.57 -14.39 14.11
CA CYS A 69 -7.15 -14.69 14.24
C CYS A 69 -6.72 -15.76 13.24
N TRP A 70 -5.69 -15.46 12.48
CA TRP A 70 -5.12 -16.37 11.48
C TRP A 70 -3.70 -16.73 11.92
N PHE A 71 -3.45 -18.01 12.18
CA PHE A 71 -2.15 -18.49 12.65
C PHE A 71 -1.45 -19.33 11.59
N ASN A 72 -0.11 -19.26 11.56
CA ASN A 72 0.76 -20.08 10.71
C ASN A 72 0.42 -19.99 9.22
N LYS A 73 0.04 -18.81 8.74
CA LYS A 73 -0.23 -18.55 7.32
C LYS A 73 1.05 -18.10 6.62
N GLU A 74 1.27 -18.59 5.40
CA GLU A 74 2.38 -18.18 4.53
C GLU A 74 2.06 -16.88 3.77
N GLU A 75 0.78 -16.58 3.63
CA GLU A 75 0.26 -15.39 2.97
C GLU A 75 -0.91 -14.84 3.79
N ILE A 76 -0.93 -13.53 4.03
CA ILE A 76 -1.98 -12.84 4.78
C ILE A 76 -2.43 -11.57 4.06
N GLU A 77 -3.71 -11.22 4.24
CA GLU A 77 -4.20 -9.89 3.92
C GLU A 77 -3.88 -8.94 5.08
N PHE A 78 -3.26 -7.80 4.75
CA PHE A 78 -2.98 -6.73 5.69
C PHE A 78 -3.13 -5.37 5.02
N LEU A 79 -4.01 -4.53 5.56
CA LEU A 79 -4.30 -3.18 5.04
C LEU A 79 -4.64 -3.16 3.53
N GLY A 80 -5.37 -4.15 3.05
CA GLY A 80 -5.80 -4.22 1.65
C GLY A 80 -4.71 -4.65 0.66
N ILE A 81 -3.61 -5.20 1.16
CA ILE A 81 -2.57 -5.85 0.36
C ILE A 81 -2.38 -7.29 0.84
N ILE A 82 -1.94 -8.13 -0.06
CA ILE A 82 -1.54 -9.50 0.26
C ILE A 82 -0.03 -9.53 0.47
N VAL A 83 0.38 -9.90 1.67
CA VAL A 83 1.78 -10.03 2.08
C VAL A 83 2.15 -11.50 2.18
N SER A 84 3.19 -11.90 1.49
CA SER A 84 3.78 -13.24 1.57
C SER A 84 5.26 -13.15 1.99
N LYS A 85 5.94 -14.28 2.07
CA LYS A 85 7.35 -14.33 2.50
C LYS A 85 8.28 -13.39 1.70
N ASP A 86 8.11 -13.35 0.37
CA ASP A 86 9.06 -12.67 -0.53
C ASP A 86 8.37 -11.63 -1.42
N SER A 87 7.06 -11.40 -1.23
CA SER A 87 6.32 -10.53 -2.14
C SER A 87 5.12 -9.86 -1.51
N VAL A 88 4.76 -8.73 -2.11
CA VAL A 88 3.53 -7.98 -1.82
C VAL A 88 2.74 -7.84 -3.10
N LYS A 89 1.42 -8.08 -3.02
CA LYS A 89 0.46 -7.93 -4.11
C LYS A 89 -0.73 -7.10 -3.66
N MET A 90 -1.47 -6.58 -4.60
CA MET A 90 -2.79 -6.03 -4.29
C MET A 90 -3.77 -7.17 -3.97
N ASP A 91 -4.72 -6.91 -3.08
CA ASP A 91 -5.83 -7.82 -2.84
C ASP A 91 -6.67 -7.99 -4.13
N PRO A 92 -6.88 -9.23 -4.61
CA PRO A 92 -7.67 -9.49 -5.82
C PRO A 92 -9.09 -8.91 -5.78
N ALA A 93 -9.72 -8.84 -4.60
CA ALA A 93 -11.03 -8.20 -4.46
C ALA A 93 -10.97 -6.70 -4.74
N LYS A 94 -9.90 -6.02 -4.32
CA LYS A 94 -9.67 -4.60 -4.62
C LYS A 94 -9.36 -4.36 -6.09
N VAL A 95 -8.56 -5.26 -6.69
CA VAL A 95 -8.29 -5.22 -8.14
C VAL A 95 -9.58 -5.36 -8.93
N ARG A 96 -10.44 -6.32 -8.57
CA ARG A 96 -11.76 -6.51 -9.20
C ARG A 96 -12.63 -5.27 -9.07
N ALA A 97 -12.72 -4.70 -7.88
CA ALA A 97 -13.47 -3.46 -7.64
C ALA A 97 -13.01 -2.30 -8.54
N ILE A 98 -11.70 -2.20 -8.82
CA ILE A 98 -11.15 -1.19 -9.73
C ILE A 98 -11.54 -1.50 -11.18
N ILE A 99 -11.42 -2.74 -11.61
CA ILE A 99 -11.77 -3.18 -12.97
C ILE A 99 -13.27 -2.92 -13.25
N GLU A 100 -14.13 -3.18 -12.28
CA GLU A 100 -15.58 -2.99 -12.38
C GLU A 100 -16.03 -1.57 -12.08
N TRP A 101 -15.11 -0.65 -11.72
CA TRP A 101 -15.47 0.72 -11.38
C TRP A 101 -16.17 1.42 -12.53
N PRO A 102 -17.38 2.00 -12.30
CA PRO A 102 -18.12 2.68 -13.36
C PRO A 102 -17.43 3.97 -13.81
N THR A 103 -17.66 4.36 -15.05
CA THR A 103 -17.16 5.64 -15.57
C THR A 103 -17.73 6.80 -14.75
N PRO A 104 -16.87 7.67 -14.18
CA PRO A 104 -17.29 8.81 -13.40
C PRO A 104 -18.17 9.79 -14.17
N LYS A 105 -19.26 10.23 -13.55
CA LYS A 105 -20.23 11.18 -14.13
C LYS A 105 -20.12 12.58 -13.52
N CYS A 106 -19.35 12.74 -12.47
CA CYS A 106 -19.15 14.02 -11.80
C CYS A 106 -17.78 14.08 -11.09
N LYS A 107 -17.40 15.30 -10.70
CA LYS A 107 -16.13 15.59 -10.03
C LYS A 107 -15.93 14.76 -8.76
N LYS A 108 -16.98 14.56 -7.97
CA LYS A 108 -16.95 13.78 -6.72
C LYS A 108 -16.57 12.31 -6.99
N GLU A 109 -17.12 11.72 -8.04
CA GLU A 109 -16.82 10.34 -8.42
C GLU A 109 -15.37 10.17 -8.91
N VAL A 110 -14.83 11.18 -9.63
CA VAL A 110 -13.39 11.19 -9.98
C VAL A 110 -12.53 11.28 -8.72
N GLN A 111 -12.91 12.11 -7.75
CA GLN A 111 -12.19 12.21 -6.48
C GLN A 111 -12.20 10.89 -5.71
N GLN A 112 -13.35 10.20 -5.68
CA GLN A 112 -13.46 8.87 -5.06
C GLN A 112 -12.57 7.83 -5.74
N PHE A 113 -12.61 7.78 -7.08
CA PHE A 113 -11.79 6.88 -7.86
C PHE A 113 -10.29 7.14 -7.66
N LEU A 114 -9.85 8.40 -7.77
CA LEU A 114 -8.46 8.77 -7.56
C LEU A 114 -8.02 8.52 -6.12
N GLY A 115 -8.87 8.80 -5.14
CA GLY A 115 -8.59 8.52 -3.73
C GLY A 115 -8.35 7.04 -3.48
N PHE A 116 -9.18 6.18 -4.07
CA PHE A 116 -9.02 4.74 -3.97
C PHE A 116 -7.74 4.26 -4.66
N ILE A 117 -7.47 4.69 -5.89
CA ILE A 117 -6.28 4.29 -6.65
C ILE A 117 -5.00 4.85 -6.05
N ASN A 118 -5.04 6.03 -5.45
CA ASN A 118 -3.89 6.63 -4.81
C ASN A 118 -3.31 5.79 -3.66
N PHE A 119 -4.10 4.93 -3.03
CA PHE A 119 -3.57 3.99 -2.06
C PHE A 119 -2.60 2.98 -2.68
N TYR A 120 -2.81 2.63 -3.97
CA TYR A 120 -2.05 1.63 -4.70
C TYR A 120 -1.06 2.21 -5.73
N TRP A 121 -0.76 3.52 -5.66
CA TRP A 121 0.08 4.20 -6.64
C TRP A 121 1.47 3.57 -6.80
N TRP A 122 2.01 3.02 -5.74
CA TRP A 122 3.35 2.39 -5.70
C TRP A 122 3.40 1.01 -6.36
N PHE A 123 2.27 0.43 -6.73
CA PHE A 123 2.16 -0.71 -7.66
C PHE A 123 2.09 -0.27 -9.12
N CYS A 124 1.89 1.00 -9.42
CA CYS A 124 1.57 1.49 -10.76
C CYS A 124 2.71 2.31 -11.36
N LYS A 125 3.47 1.72 -12.29
CA LYS A 125 4.53 2.44 -13.02
C LYS A 125 3.97 3.65 -13.76
N GLY A 126 4.50 4.86 -13.42
CA GLY A 126 4.13 6.12 -14.07
C GLY A 126 2.71 6.59 -13.75
N HIS A 127 2.18 6.26 -12.57
CA HIS A 127 0.84 6.62 -12.10
C HIS A 127 0.51 8.10 -12.31
N ALA A 128 1.38 9.02 -11.87
CA ALA A 128 1.14 10.47 -11.92
C ALA A 128 0.91 10.99 -13.35
N LYS A 129 1.64 10.46 -14.33
CA LYS A 129 1.47 10.83 -15.76
C LYS A 129 0.09 10.40 -16.26
N VAL A 130 -0.32 9.19 -15.95
CA VAL A 130 -1.61 8.64 -16.43
C VAL A 130 -2.79 9.29 -15.70
N ALA A 131 -2.67 9.55 -14.39
CA ALA A 131 -3.73 10.16 -13.60
C ALA A 131 -3.94 11.67 -13.87
N LYS A 132 -2.99 12.33 -14.54
CA LYS A 132 -3.01 13.80 -14.78
C LYS A 132 -4.31 14.33 -15.41
N PRO A 133 -4.90 13.73 -16.47
CA PRO A 133 -6.14 14.22 -17.05
C PRO A 133 -7.32 14.18 -16.08
N LEU A 134 -7.40 13.14 -15.24
CA LEU A 134 -8.42 13.01 -14.21
C LEU A 134 -8.17 13.99 -13.05
N SER A 135 -6.92 14.15 -12.64
CA SER A 135 -6.56 15.09 -11.57
C SER A 135 -6.86 16.55 -11.92
N LYS A 136 -6.83 16.91 -13.21
CA LYS A 136 -7.27 18.24 -13.68
C LYS A 136 -8.75 18.48 -13.38
N LEU A 137 -9.61 17.47 -13.54
CA LEU A 137 -11.05 17.57 -13.26
C LEU A 137 -11.38 17.77 -11.78
N THR A 138 -10.45 17.45 -10.87
CA THR A 138 -10.69 17.65 -9.42
C THR A 138 -10.46 19.09 -8.97
N ARG A 139 -9.88 19.95 -9.83
CA ARG A 139 -9.67 21.38 -9.58
C ARG A 139 -10.95 22.21 -9.80
N ASN A 140 -10.89 23.52 -9.57
CA ASN A 140 -12.00 24.45 -9.80
C ASN A 140 -12.17 24.78 -11.30
N LEU A 141 -12.45 23.75 -12.12
CA LEU A 141 -12.75 23.85 -13.53
C LEU A 141 -14.15 23.30 -13.79
N GLU A 142 -14.76 23.71 -14.89
CA GLU A 142 -16.00 23.11 -15.35
C GLU A 142 -15.83 21.61 -15.61
N TRP A 143 -16.89 20.85 -15.34
CA TRP A 143 -16.91 19.42 -15.56
C TRP A 143 -16.91 19.12 -17.07
N GLN A 144 -15.84 18.50 -17.55
CA GLN A 144 -15.74 18.09 -18.96
C GLN A 144 -15.08 16.72 -19.04
N TRP A 145 -15.90 15.70 -19.26
CA TRP A 145 -15.43 14.35 -19.49
C TRP A 145 -15.31 14.11 -21.00
N GLY A 146 -14.10 13.93 -21.50
CA GLY A 146 -13.79 13.73 -22.91
C GLY A 146 -12.93 12.49 -23.15
N PRO A 147 -12.48 12.28 -24.39
CA PRO A 147 -11.66 11.13 -24.77
C PRO A 147 -10.36 11.00 -23.98
N GLU A 148 -9.72 12.13 -23.62
CA GLU A 148 -8.47 12.14 -22.83
C GLU A 148 -8.73 11.56 -21.42
N GLN A 149 -9.81 11.97 -20.77
CA GLN A 149 -10.20 11.50 -19.45
C GLN A 149 -10.59 10.03 -19.48
N GLN A 150 -11.40 9.63 -20.47
CA GLN A 150 -11.77 8.24 -20.65
C GLN A 150 -10.54 7.34 -20.85
N LYS A 151 -9.62 7.75 -21.72
CA LYS A 151 -8.37 7.02 -21.96
C LYS A 151 -7.52 6.89 -20.68
N ALA A 152 -7.39 7.98 -19.91
CA ALA A 152 -6.66 7.97 -18.64
C ALA A 152 -7.30 7.02 -17.61
N PHE A 153 -8.63 7.05 -17.51
CA PHE A 153 -9.40 6.17 -16.63
C PHE A 153 -9.18 4.69 -16.97
N GLU A 154 -9.34 4.32 -18.23
CA GLU A 154 -9.13 2.96 -18.72
C GLU A 154 -7.67 2.50 -18.57
N GLN A 155 -6.71 3.40 -18.82
CA GLN A 155 -5.30 3.07 -18.62
C GLN A 155 -4.95 2.81 -17.15
N LEU A 156 -5.50 3.57 -16.21
CA LEU A 156 -5.31 3.32 -14.78
C LEU A 156 -5.88 1.98 -14.37
N LYS A 157 -7.12 1.66 -14.80
CA LYS A 157 -7.75 0.37 -14.56
C LYS A 157 -6.88 -0.78 -15.07
N ARG A 158 -6.42 -0.71 -16.33
CA ARG A 158 -5.56 -1.74 -16.93
C ARG A 158 -4.23 -1.90 -16.21
N LYS A 159 -3.57 -0.80 -15.83
CA LYS A 159 -2.28 -0.85 -15.14
C LYS A 159 -2.37 -1.52 -13.77
N ILE A 160 -3.48 -1.33 -13.07
CA ILE A 160 -3.73 -1.95 -11.78
C ILE A 160 -4.20 -3.40 -11.95
N ALA A 161 -5.00 -3.68 -12.98
CA ALA A 161 -5.41 -5.03 -13.33
C ALA A 161 -4.22 -5.94 -13.71
N TYR A 162 -3.15 -5.35 -14.23
CA TYR A 162 -1.91 -6.06 -14.48
C TYR A 162 -1.22 -6.29 -13.13
N GLU A 163 -1.52 -7.44 -12.51
CA GLU A 163 -1.04 -7.81 -11.17
C GLU A 163 0.48 -7.65 -11.04
N VAL A 164 0.90 -6.48 -10.57
CA VAL A 164 2.31 -6.25 -10.27
C VAL A 164 2.60 -6.83 -8.90
N THR A 165 3.40 -7.89 -8.88
CA THR A 165 3.96 -8.43 -7.65
C THR A 165 5.26 -7.68 -7.34
N LEU A 166 5.29 -7.01 -6.20
CA LEU A 166 6.49 -6.33 -5.71
C LEU A 166 7.27 -7.26 -4.78
N ALA A 167 8.59 -7.19 -4.86
CA ALA A 167 9.45 -7.91 -3.94
C ALA A 167 9.53 -7.20 -2.58
N ILE A 168 9.57 -7.96 -1.50
CA ILE A 168 9.93 -7.42 -0.19
C ILE A 168 11.46 -7.23 -0.17
N PRO A 169 11.96 -6.01 0.12
CA PRO A 169 13.38 -5.76 0.13
C PRO A 169 14.08 -6.54 1.26
N ASN A 170 15.24 -7.09 0.95
CA ASN A 170 16.12 -7.72 1.92
C ASN A 170 17.37 -6.86 2.17
N GLN A 171 18.09 -7.15 3.27
CA GLN A 171 19.27 -6.36 3.67
C GLN A 171 20.54 -6.66 2.84
N LYS A 172 20.54 -7.71 2.01
CA LYS A 172 21.76 -8.22 1.34
C LYS A 172 21.78 -7.93 -0.15
N GLY A 173 20.64 -7.79 -0.79
CA GLY A 173 20.54 -7.60 -2.24
C GLY A 173 20.96 -6.20 -2.68
N GLN A 174 21.61 -6.10 -3.84
CA GLN A 174 21.91 -4.81 -4.46
C GLN A 174 20.64 -4.13 -4.92
N PHE A 175 20.56 -2.82 -4.71
CA PHE A 175 19.46 -2.00 -5.22
C PHE A 175 19.84 -1.32 -6.54
N ARG A 176 18.86 -1.19 -7.42
CA ARG A 176 18.94 -0.41 -8.64
C ARG A 176 17.77 0.55 -8.71
N MET A 177 18.08 1.82 -8.94
CA MET A 177 17.09 2.86 -9.14
C MET A 177 17.17 3.33 -10.60
N GLU A 178 16.07 3.17 -11.33
CA GLU A 178 15.92 3.61 -12.72
C GLU A 178 14.95 4.78 -12.76
N THR A 179 15.47 5.95 -13.08
CA THR A 179 14.66 7.19 -13.13
C THR A 179 14.51 7.65 -14.57
N ASN A 180 13.28 8.03 -14.92
CA ASN A 180 12.94 8.62 -16.19
C ASN A 180 12.14 9.91 -15.96
N ALA A 181 12.48 10.97 -16.66
CA ALA A 181 11.79 12.25 -16.63
C ALA A 181 11.15 12.56 -17.98
N SER A 182 10.04 13.24 -17.96
CA SER A 182 9.38 13.86 -19.11
C SER A 182 9.05 15.31 -18.74
N ASP A 183 8.65 16.13 -19.70
CA ASP A 183 8.26 17.55 -19.47
C ASP A 183 7.23 17.76 -18.36
N PHE A 184 6.58 16.71 -17.88
CA PHE A 184 5.44 16.83 -16.95
C PHE A 184 5.55 15.99 -15.69
N ALA A 185 6.38 14.96 -15.67
CA ALA A 185 6.44 14.03 -14.54
C ALA A 185 7.78 13.29 -14.48
N VAL A 186 8.22 12.99 -13.27
CA VAL A 186 9.31 12.06 -12.98
C VAL A 186 8.70 10.72 -12.59
N ALA A 187 9.29 9.64 -13.07
CA ALA A 187 8.95 8.27 -12.67
C ALA A 187 10.22 7.50 -12.33
N THR A 188 10.17 6.74 -11.25
CA THR A 188 11.30 5.94 -10.77
C THR A 188 10.84 4.52 -10.48
N ILE A 189 11.69 3.56 -10.76
CA ILE A 189 11.56 2.17 -10.38
C ILE A 189 12.69 1.85 -9.41
N LEU A 190 12.35 1.41 -8.21
CA LEU A 190 13.29 0.81 -7.30
C LEU A 190 13.20 -0.71 -7.46
N SER A 191 14.31 -1.33 -7.82
CA SER A 191 14.43 -2.79 -7.97
C SER A 191 15.52 -3.31 -7.05
N GLN A 192 15.40 -4.57 -6.64
CA GLN A 192 16.45 -5.25 -5.89
C GLN A 192 16.79 -6.59 -6.54
N MET A 193 18.09 -6.91 -6.56
CA MET A 193 18.58 -8.21 -6.97
C MET A 193 18.16 -9.26 -5.94
N GLN A 194 17.46 -10.29 -6.39
CA GLN A 194 17.05 -11.42 -5.55
C GLN A 194 18.11 -12.52 -5.56
N ASP A 195 18.01 -13.49 -4.65
CA ASP A 195 18.96 -14.60 -4.51
C ASP A 195 19.11 -15.44 -5.79
N ASN A 196 18.13 -15.39 -6.68
CA ASN A 196 18.15 -16.07 -7.99
C ASN A 196 18.77 -15.22 -9.12
N ASN A 197 19.47 -14.14 -8.79
CA ASN A 197 20.07 -13.19 -9.73
C ASN A 197 19.04 -12.48 -10.67
N ILE A 198 17.78 -12.39 -10.27
CA ILE A 198 16.76 -11.69 -11.03
C ILE A 198 16.45 -10.36 -10.34
N TRP A 199 16.44 -9.28 -11.12
CA TRP A 199 15.97 -7.97 -10.66
C TRP A 199 14.45 -7.99 -10.53
N ARG A 200 13.95 -7.71 -9.32
CA ARG A 200 12.51 -7.57 -9.08
C ARG A 200 12.18 -6.16 -8.60
N PRO A 201 11.07 -5.58 -9.05
CA PRO A 201 10.63 -4.28 -8.56
C PRO A 201 10.21 -4.39 -7.08
N VAL A 202 10.65 -3.42 -6.29
CA VAL A 202 10.29 -3.22 -4.88
C VAL A 202 9.23 -2.15 -4.77
N ALA A 203 9.36 -1.07 -5.55
CA ALA A 203 8.38 0.01 -5.59
C ALA A 203 8.47 0.79 -6.90
N PHE A 204 7.34 1.36 -7.31
CA PHE A 204 7.29 2.40 -8.32
C PHE A 204 7.04 3.75 -7.66
N PHE A 205 7.69 4.77 -8.15
CA PHE A 205 7.44 6.15 -7.75
C PHE A 205 7.09 6.98 -8.99
N SER A 206 6.15 7.89 -8.86
CA SER A 206 5.95 8.91 -9.87
C SER A 206 5.37 10.18 -9.26
N LYS A 207 5.88 11.33 -9.73
CA LYS A 207 5.46 12.65 -9.27
C LYS A 207 5.23 13.55 -10.49
N ALA A 208 4.10 14.26 -10.51
CA ALA A 208 3.90 15.33 -11.49
C ALA A 208 4.80 16.53 -11.11
N MET A 209 5.50 17.07 -12.11
CA MET A 209 6.32 18.27 -11.92
C MET A 209 5.45 19.50 -11.71
N ASN A 210 5.82 20.33 -10.75
CA ASN A 210 5.26 21.64 -10.58
C ASN A 210 5.78 22.63 -11.64
N PRO A 211 5.21 23.84 -11.80
CA PRO A 211 5.66 24.79 -12.81
C PRO A 211 7.14 25.18 -12.71
N ALA A 212 7.70 25.30 -11.51
CA ALA A 212 9.12 25.61 -11.32
C ALA A 212 10.02 24.43 -11.73
N GLU A 213 9.66 23.19 -11.36
CA GLU A 213 10.40 21.99 -11.74
C GLU A 213 10.41 21.71 -13.26
N ARG A 214 9.55 22.34 -14.03
CA ARG A 214 9.51 22.21 -15.52
C ARG A 214 10.44 23.17 -16.23
N ASN A 215 10.93 24.17 -15.52
CA ASN A 215 11.80 25.22 -16.10
C ASN A 215 13.29 24.91 -15.88
N TYR A 216 13.59 23.78 -15.27
CA TYR A 216 14.91 23.20 -15.15
C TYR A 216 15.03 21.99 -16.11
#